data_e25f0043adb50d9f38be66832f542fbb
#
_entry.id   e25f0043adb50d9f38be66832f542fbb
#
_cell.length_a   1.000
_cell.length_b   1.000
_cell.length_c   1.000
_cell.angle_alpha   90.00
_cell.angle_beta   90.00
_cell.angle_gamma   90.00
#
_symmetry.space_group_name_H-M   'P 1'
#
loop_
_entity.id
_entity.type
_entity.pdbx_description
1 polymer ?
#
loop_
_entity_poly.entity_id
_entity_poly.type
_entity_poly.pdbx_seq_one_letter_code
_entity_poly.pdbx_strand_id
1 'polypeptide(L)'
;MIGVVLKGHDFKYEVSELIKLFTSEFRMIDTRDCMMVVENSLFFYNDKVFSKTVYCENYNEINEHVEYRSLEGLCERERKKVIKETIKRSMFKILEKKFRITPPWGILTGIRPVKIVHSLLDDNFSDEQIREKLTNDYLISDEKIDLALDIARRERQFIYPIDENKVSLYVSIPFCPTRCYYCSFPANSLK
;
A
#
# COMPACT_ATOMS: atom_id res chain seq x y z
N MET A 1 2.28 -22.22 -5.25
CA MET A 1 2.94 -21.02 -5.82
C MET A 1 1.97 -20.33 -6.77
N ILE A 2 1.82 -19.01 -6.68
CA ILE A 2 0.91 -18.19 -7.51
C ILE A 2 1.72 -17.47 -8.58
N GLY A 3 1.28 -17.57 -9.84
CA GLY A 3 1.75 -16.73 -10.93
C GLY A 3 1.08 -15.36 -10.87
N VAL A 4 1.85 -14.28 -11.10
CA VAL A 4 1.33 -12.91 -11.13
C VAL A 4 1.63 -12.29 -12.46
N VAL A 5 0.56 -11.90 -13.17
CA VAL A 5 0.62 -11.29 -14.51
C VAL A 5 0.20 -9.82 -14.40
N LEU A 6 0.99 -8.93 -14.99
CA LEU A 6 0.66 -7.49 -15.06
C LEU A 6 0.41 -7.10 -16.52
N LYS A 7 -0.70 -6.41 -16.79
CA LYS A 7 -1.07 -5.92 -18.10
C LYS A 7 -1.34 -4.41 -18.08
N GLY A 8 -0.74 -3.70 -19.02
CA GLY A 8 -0.90 -2.24 -19.13
C GLY A 8 -0.15 -1.42 -18.08
N HIS A 9 0.71 -2.04 -17.26
CA HIS A 9 1.56 -1.34 -16.29
C HIS A 9 2.75 -2.18 -15.83
N ASP A 10 3.72 -1.53 -15.16
CA ASP A 10 4.94 -2.15 -14.63
C ASP A 10 5.16 -1.85 -13.13
N PHE A 11 4.11 -1.82 -12.34
CA PHE A 11 4.19 -1.60 -10.90
C PHE A 11 4.52 -2.88 -10.12
N LYS A 12 5.56 -3.61 -10.57
CA LYS A 12 5.99 -4.90 -9.99
C LYS A 12 6.32 -4.79 -8.50
N TYR A 13 6.96 -3.70 -8.08
CA TYR A 13 7.33 -3.50 -6.69
C TYR A 13 6.08 -3.39 -5.79
N GLU A 14 5.15 -2.49 -6.13
CA GLU A 14 3.95 -2.25 -5.35
C GLU A 14 3.06 -3.49 -5.25
N VAL A 15 2.97 -4.24 -6.35
CA VAL A 15 2.22 -5.50 -6.42
C VAL A 15 2.89 -6.58 -5.58
N SER A 16 4.22 -6.72 -5.66
CA SER A 16 4.96 -7.69 -4.85
C SER A 16 4.82 -7.43 -3.36
N GLU A 17 4.95 -6.16 -2.93
CA GLU A 17 4.81 -5.80 -1.52
C GLU A 17 3.38 -6.06 -1.00
N LEU A 18 2.36 -5.88 -1.85
CA LEU A 18 0.99 -6.21 -1.47
C LEU A 18 0.77 -7.72 -1.34
N ILE A 19 1.24 -8.51 -2.30
CA ILE A 19 1.04 -9.97 -2.30
C ILE A 19 1.73 -10.62 -1.10
N LYS A 20 2.89 -10.11 -0.67
CA LYS A 20 3.60 -10.58 0.54
C LYS A 20 2.77 -10.50 1.82
N LEU A 21 1.72 -9.67 1.87
CA LEU A 21 0.80 -9.64 3.00
C LEU A 21 -0.06 -10.92 3.10
N PHE A 22 -0.16 -11.68 2.02
CA PHE A 22 -1.03 -12.85 1.89
C PHE A 22 -0.24 -14.15 1.73
N THR A 23 0.88 -14.11 0.99
CA THR A 23 1.71 -15.29 0.73
C THR A 23 3.14 -14.91 0.34
N SER A 24 4.10 -15.74 0.72
CA SER A 24 5.48 -15.67 0.24
C SER A 24 5.71 -16.48 -1.05
N GLU A 25 4.75 -17.34 -1.43
CA GLU A 25 4.86 -18.28 -2.54
C GLU A 25 4.27 -17.72 -3.83
N PHE A 26 4.90 -16.72 -4.42
CA PHE A 26 4.50 -16.16 -5.70
C PHE A 26 5.71 -15.84 -6.59
N ARG A 27 5.45 -15.71 -7.90
CA ARG A 27 6.41 -15.20 -8.87
C ARG A 27 5.72 -14.36 -9.94
N MET A 28 6.41 -13.34 -10.45
CA MET A 28 6.00 -12.61 -11.64
C MET A 28 6.20 -13.49 -12.87
N ILE A 29 5.20 -13.53 -13.74
CA ILE A 29 5.20 -14.29 -14.99
C ILE A 29 4.58 -13.44 -16.10
N ASP A 30 4.90 -13.74 -17.34
CA ASP A 30 4.40 -12.98 -18.50
C ASP A 30 3.09 -13.57 -19.07
N THR A 31 2.84 -14.85 -18.79
CA THR A 31 1.70 -15.60 -19.32
C THR A 31 0.98 -16.37 -18.21
N ARG A 32 -0.25 -16.84 -18.49
CA ARG A 32 -1.05 -17.61 -17.51
C ARG A 32 -0.61 -19.08 -17.39
N ASP A 33 0.68 -19.38 -17.42
CA ASP A 33 1.20 -20.76 -17.46
C ASP A 33 1.34 -21.42 -16.08
N CYS A 34 0.56 -20.97 -15.10
CA CYS A 34 0.49 -21.54 -13.76
C CYS A 34 -0.93 -22.02 -13.45
N MET A 35 -1.04 -23.04 -12.58
CA MET A 35 -2.34 -23.52 -12.11
C MET A 35 -3.14 -22.46 -11.33
N MET A 36 -2.43 -21.58 -10.63
CA MET A 36 -3.02 -20.44 -9.91
C MET A 36 -2.40 -19.14 -10.42
N VAL A 37 -3.22 -18.24 -10.92
CA VAL A 37 -2.76 -16.95 -11.48
C VAL A 37 -3.60 -15.81 -10.92
N VAL A 38 -2.93 -14.74 -10.52
CA VAL A 38 -3.54 -13.44 -10.27
C VAL A 38 -3.08 -12.51 -11.39
N GLU A 39 -4.00 -12.08 -12.23
CA GLU A 39 -3.73 -11.14 -13.31
C GLU A 39 -4.31 -9.77 -12.93
N ASN A 40 -3.49 -8.73 -13.01
CA ASN A 40 -3.95 -7.35 -12.87
C ASN A 40 -3.76 -6.59 -14.18
N SER A 41 -4.82 -5.95 -14.63
CA SER A 41 -4.85 -5.14 -15.84
C SER A 41 -5.21 -3.70 -15.52
N LEU A 42 -4.42 -2.76 -16.05
CA LEU A 42 -4.63 -1.32 -15.88
C LEU A 42 -5.01 -0.69 -17.23
N PHE A 43 -6.04 0.14 -17.23
CA PHE A 43 -6.46 0.91 -18.38
C PHE A 43 -7.06 2.26 -17.99
N PHE A 44 -7.12 3.18 -18.95
CA PHE A 44 -7.57 4.54 -18.73
C PHE A 44 -8.72 4.87 -19.67
N TYR A 45 -9.71 5.58 -19.15
CA TYR A 45 -10.84 6.07 -19.94
C TYR A 45 -11.45 7.33 -19.30
N ASN A 46 -11.63 8.40 -20.08
CA ASN A 46 -12.25 9.67 -19.65
C ASN A 46 -11.71 10.18 -18.30
N ASP A 47 -10.40 10.47 -18.21
CA ASP A 47 -9.72 10.90 -16.98
C ASP A 47 -9.96 10.01 -15.76
N LYS A 48 -10.25 8.75 -15.97
CA LYS A 48 -10.35 7.73 -14.94
C LYS A 48 -9.33 6.63 -15.18
N VAL A 49 -8.80 6.10 -14.10
CA VAL A 49 -8.00 4.88 -14.07
C VAL A 49 -8.86 3.72 -13.61
N PHE A 50 -8.75 2.60 -14.30
CA PHE A 50 -9.42 1.34 -13.97
C PHE A 50 -8.35 0.28 -13.75
N SER A 51 -8.52 -0.49 -12.68
CA SER A 51 -7.70 -1.66 -12.40
C SER A 51 -8.61 -2.87 -12.23
N LYS A 52 -8.46 -3.83 -13.14
CA LYS A 52 -9.18 -5.11 -13.09
C LYS A 52 -8.21 -6.18 -12.60
N THR A 53 -8.58 -6.90 -11.55
CA THR A 53 -7.86 -8.07 -11.08
C THR A 53 -8.71 -9.32 -11.27
N VAL A 54 -8.12 -10.35 -11.84
CA VAL A 54 -8.74 -11.65 -12.07
C VAL A 54 -7.91 -12.73 -11.36
N TYR A 55 -8.58 -13.59 -10.62
CA TYR A 55 -7.99 -14.82 -10.11
C TYR A 55 -8.42 -16.01 -10.96
N CYS A 56 -7.45 -16.74 -11.46
CA CYS A 56 -7.65 -17.96 -12.26
C CYS A 56 -7.10 -19.17 -11.49
N GLU A 57 -7.81 -20.27 -11.57
CA GLU A 57 -7.38 -21.57 -11.06
C GLU A 57 -7.67 -22.65 -12.10
N ASN A 58 -6.68 -23.50 -12.39
CA ASN A 58 -6.76 -24.51 -13.45
C ASN A 58 -7.24 -23.94 -14.79
N TYR A 59 -6.69 -22.76 -15.16
CA TYR A 59 -7.02 -22.01 -16.40
C TYR A 59 -8.44 -21.44 -16.47
N ASN A 60 -9.25 -21.59 -15.42
CA ASN A 60 -10.59 -20.99 -15.34
C ASN A 60 -10.56 -19.72 -14.49
N GLU A 61 -11.29 -18.70 -14.93
CA GLU A 61 -11.50 -17.48 -14.15
C GLU A 61 -12.50 -17.78 -13.02
N ILE A 62 -12.06 -17.64 -11.77
CA ILE A 62 -12.87 -17.95 -10.57
C ILE A 62 -13.48 -16.69 -9.97
N ASN A 63 -12.69 -15.61 -9.90
CA ASN A 63 -13.12 -14.34 -9.33
C ASN A 63 -12.50 -13.18 -10.09
N GLU A 64 -13.27 -12.10 -10.22
CA GLU A 64 -12.77 -10.82 -10.71
C GLU A 64 -13.22 -9.66 -9.82
N HIS A 65 -12.46 -8.60 -9.85
CA HIS A 65 -12.79 -7.33 -9.19
C HIS A 65 -12.24 -6.16 -9.98
N VAL A 66 -13.05 -5.11 -10.10
CA VAL A 66 -12.67 -3.87 -10.80
C VAL A 66 -12.76 -2.71 -9.82
N GLU A 67 -11.68 -1.95 -9.72
CA GLU A 67 -11.63 -0.66 -9.02
C GLU A 67 -11.40 0.44 -10.03
N TYR A 68 -11.95 1.62 -9.76
CA TYR A 68 -11.67 2.80 -10.57
C TYR A 68 -11.61 4.07 -9.72
N ARG A 69 -10.85 5.05 -10.19
CA ARG A 69 -10.70 6.35 -9.56
C ARG A 69 -10.61 7.45 -10.61
N SER A 70 -11.11 8.65 -10.27
CA SER A 70 -10.92 9.85 -11.10
C SER A 70 -9.48 10.33 -10.97
N LEU A 71 -8.96 10.84 -12.09
CA LEU A 71 -7.66 11.51 -12.18
C LEU A 71 -7.82 13.00 -12.51
N GLU A 72 -9.07 13.47 -12.62
CA GLU A 72 -9.41 14.84 -12.96
C GLU A 72 -8.85 15.83 -11.91
N GLY A 73 -8.24 16.90 -12.37
CA GLY A 73 -7.68 17.94 -11.51
C GLY A 73 -6.41 17.57 -10.74
N LEU A 74 -5.93 16.32 -10.84
CA LEU A 74 -4.75 15.86 -10.13
C LEU A 74 -3.46 16.19 -10.87
N CYS A 75 -2.43 16.64 -10.13
CA CYS A 75 -1.08 16.76 -10.65
C CYS A 75 -0.46 15.37 -10.91
N GLU A 76 0.65 15.31 -11.66
CA GLU A 76 1.30 14.04 -12.05
C GLU A 76 1.65 13.14 -10.86
N ARG A 77 2.15 13.73 -9.77
CA ARG A 77 2.50 13.01 -8.53
C ARG A 77 1.27 12.37 -7.88
N GLU A 78 0.17 13.10 -7.82
CA GLU A 78 -1.11 12.62 -7.26
C GLU A 78 -1.72 11.55 -8.16
N ARG A 79 -1.73 11.75 -9.48
CA ARG A 79 -2.16 10.73 -10.45
C ARG A 79 -1.42 9.41 -10.24
N LYS A 80 -0.09 9.45 -10.13
CA LYS A 80 0.73 8.26 -9.88
C LYS A 80 0.39 7.58 -8.56
N LYS A 81 0.10 8.34 -7.50
CA LYS A 81 -0.36 7.82 -6.20
C LYS A 81 -1.70 7.10 -6.35
N VAL A 82 -2.69 7.77 -6.95
CA VAL A 82 -4.05 7.24 -7.15
C VAL A 82 -4.02 5.96 -8.01
N ILE A 83 -3.20 5.92 -9.06
CA ILE A 83 -3.03 4.72 -9.90
C ILE A 83 -2.53 3.53 -9.07
N LYS A 84 -1.48 3.72 -8.25
CA LYS A 84 -0.93 2.68 -7.38
C LYS A 84 -1.96 2.18 -6.36
N GLU A 85 -2.71 3.09 -5.75
CA GLU A 85 -3.77 2.75 -4.79
C GLU A 85 -4.89 1.95 -5.48
N THR A 86 -5.30 2.34 -6.69
CA THR A 86 -6.33 1.63 -7.46
C THR A 86 -5.91 0.20 -7.78
N ILE A 87 -4.66 -0.01 -8.19
CA ILE A 87 -4.08 -1.34 -8.42
C ILE A 87 -4.11 -2.16 -7.13
N LYS A 88 -3.58 -1.62 -6.04
CA LYS A 88 -3.51 -2.31 -4.75
C LYS A 88 -4.90 -2.69 -4.25
N ARG A 89 -5.90 -1.81 -4.39
CA ARG A 89 -7.27 -2.09 -3.94
C ARG A 89 -7.91 -3.24 -4.72
N SER A 90 -7.82 -3.21 -6.04
CA SER A 90 -8.41 -4.28 -6.87
C SER A 90 -7.77 -5.64 -6.56
N MET A 91 -6.46 -5.67 -6.37
CA MET A 91 -5.73 -6.89 -6.00
C MET A 91 -6.04 -7.35 -4.57
N PHE A 92 -6.09 -6.42 -3.61
CA PHE A 92 -6.42 -6.73 -2.22
C PHE A 92 -7.76 -7.46 -2.11
N LYS A 93 -8.80 -6.99 -2.80
CA LYS A 93 -10.14 -7.60 -2.77
C LYS A 93 -10.16 -9.02 -3.30
N ILE A 94 -9.35 -9.35 -4.29
CA ILE A 94 -9.21 -10.71 -4.82
C ILE A 94 -8.39 -11.59 -3.86
N LEU A 95 -7.26 -11.08 -3.37
CA LEU A 95 -6.37 -11.83 -2.47
C LEU A 95 -7.06 -12.11 -1.12
N GLU A 96 -7.78 -11.13 -0.56
CA GLU A 96 -8.57 -11.27 0.66
C GLU A 96 -9.56 -12.44 0.53
N LYS A 97 -10.31 -12.50 -0.57
CA LYS A 97 -11.25 -13.62 -0.85
C LYS A 97 -10.54 -14.95 -1.00
N LYS A 98 -9.41 -14.98 -1.73
CA LYS A 98 -8.66 -16.23 -1.99
C LYS A 98 -8.06 -16.81 -0.73
N PHE A 99 -7.39 -15.96 0.07
CA PHE A 99 -6.65 -16.41 1.26
C PHE A 99 -7.49 -16.40 2.53
N ARG A 100 -8.64 -15.75 2.55
CA ARG A 100 -9.48 -15.51 3.74
C ARG A 100 -8.70 -14.84 4.88
N ILE A 101 -7.82 -13.93 4.52
CA ILE A 101 -7.00 -13.12 5.41
C ILE A 101 -7.29 -11.66 5.09
N THR A 102 -7.56 -10.85 6.11
CA THR A 102 -7.72 -9.40 5.99
C THR A 102 -6.56 -8.72 6.71
N PRO A 103 -5.50 -8.31 6.00
CA PRO A 103 -4.40 -7.57 6.59
C PRO A 103 -4.89 -6.29 7.28
N PRO A 104 -4.58 -6.07 8.57
CA PRO A 104 -5.22 -5.00 9.35
C PRO A 104 -4.80 -3.59 8.92
N TRP A 105 -3.66 -3.44 8.24
CA TRP A 105 -3.23 -2.17 7.64
C TRP A 105 -3.69 -2.00 6.18
N GLY A 106 -4.62 -2.85 5.71
CA GLY A 106 -5.17 -2.78 4.37
C GLY A 106 -4.11 -2.83 3.28
N ILE A 107 -4.18 -1.89 2.34
CA ILE A 107 -3.24 -1.79 1.21
C ILE A 107 -1.94 -1.04 1.54
N LEU A 108 -1.76 -0.58 2.78
CA LEU A 108 -0.56 0.15 3.16
C LEU A 108 0.65 -0.79 3.30
N THR A 109 1.64 -0.60 2.44
CA THR A 109 2.90 -1.36 2.44
C THR A 109 4.08 -0.40 2.44
N GLY A 110 5.04 -0.60 3.36
CA GLY A 110 6.29 0.16 3.38
C GLY A 110 6.17 1.66 3.69
N ILE A 111 5.08 2.10 4.34
CA ILE A 111 4.86 3.49 4.73
C ILE A 111 4.51 3.60 6.22
N ARG A 112 4.69 4.79 6.76
CA ARG A 112 4.27 5.14 8.13
C ARG A 112 2.81 5.61 8.12
N PRO A 113 1.83 4.83 8.61
CA PRO A 113 0.41 5.19 8.58
C PRO A 113 0.11 6.50 9.32
N VAL A 114 0.77 6.72 10.46
CA VAL A 114 0.61 7.92 11.29
C VAL A 114 0.94 9.21 10.51
N LYS A 115 1.85 9.17 9.53
CA LYS A 115 2.14 10.33 8.67
C LYS A 115 0.92 10.75 7.83
N ILE A 116 0.10 9.78 7.40
CA ILE A 116 -1.15 10.10 6.68
C ILE A 116 -2.12 10.80 7.63
N VAL A 117 -2.23 10.30 8.86
CA VAL A 117 -3.09 10.92 9.90
C VAL A 117 -2.64 12.34 10.20
N HIS A 118 -1.34 12.59 10.38
CA HIS A 118 -0.81 13.95 10.59
C HIS A 118 -1.21 14.89 9.44
N SER A 119 -1.05 14.45 8.19
CA SER A 119 -1.43 15.28 7.04
C SER A 119 -2.92 15.62 7.03
N LEU A 120 -3.78 14.64 7.35
CA LEU A 120 -5.23 14.88 7.41
C LEU A 120 -5.62 15.81 8.57
N LEU A 121 -4.95 15.68 9.73
CA LEU A 121 -5.13 16.60 10.85
C LEU A 121 -4.65 18.03 10.53
N ASP A 122 -3.57 18.17 9.75
CA ASP A 122 -3.06 19.48 9.28
C ASP A 122 -4.05 20.12 8.28
N ASP A 123 -4.76 19.30 7.50
CA ASP A 123 -5.83 19.71 6.61
C ASP A 123 -7.17 19.93 7.35
N ASN A 124 -7.18 19.92 8.70
CA ASN A 124 -8.35 20.12 9.57
C ASN A 124 -9.47 19.09 9.40
N PHE A 125 -9.16 17.85 9.00
CA PHE A 125 -10.14 16.77 9.00
C PHE A 125 -10.52 16.38 10.44
N SER A 126 -11.83 16.12 10.66
CA SER A 126 -12.28 15.52 11.93
C SER A 126 -11.87 14.04 12.02
N ASP A 127 -11.93 13.49 13.23
CA ASP A 127 -11.61 12.07 13.43
C ASP A 127 -12.51 11.13 12.61
N GLU A 128 -13.78 11.48 12.50
CA GLU A 128 -14.75 10.72 11.70
C GLU A 128 -14.37 10.75 10.22
N GLN A 129 -14.00 11.91 9.71
CA GLN A 129 -13.54 12.06 8.32
C GLN A 129 -12.23 11.32 8.06
N ILE A 130 -11.29 11.37 9.03
CA ILE A 130 -10.03 10.61 8.94
C ILE A 130 -10.33 9.12 8.93
N ARG A 131 -11.20 8.66 9.82
CA ARG A 131 -11.61 7.26 9.91
C ARG A 131 -12.25 6.78 8.61
N GLU A 132 -13.22 7.52 8.10
CA GLU A 132 -13.89 7.23 6.83
C GLU A 132 -12.88 7.15 5.68
N LYS A 133 -11.95 8.09 5.60
CA LYS A 133 -10.93 8.14 4.56
C LYS A 133 -9.95 6.96 4.67
N LEU A 134 -9.49 6.63 5.86
CA LEU A 134 -8.55 5.51 6.06
C LEU A 134 -9.21 4.16 5.76
N THR A 135 -10.47 3.99 6.12
CA THR A 135 -11.26 2.80 5.79
C THR A 135 -11.52 2.70 4.28
N ASN A 136 -12.03 3.79 3.67
CA ASN A 136 -12.47 3.77 2.28
C ASN A 136 -11.30 3.79 1.30
N ASP A 137 -10.24 4.56 1.55
CA ASP A 137 -9.12 4.68 0.62
C ASP A 137 -8.09 3.57 0.80
N TYR A 138 -7.81 3.18 2.05
CA TYR A 138 -6.69 2.28 2.35
C TYR A 138 -7.10 0.91 2.89
N LEU A 139 -8.40 0.68 3.16
CA LEU A 139 -8.94 -0.58 3.69
C LEU A 139 -8.32 -0.97 5.05
N ILE A 140 -8.02 0.02 5.90
CA ILE A 140 -7.46 -0.18 7.23
C ILE A 140 -8.56 -0.60 8.20
N SER A 141 -8.27 -1.51 9.12
CA SER A 141 -9.21 -1.91 10.17
C SER A 141 -9.40 -0.81 11.22
N ASP A 142 -10.58 -0.77 11.84
CA ASP A 142 -10.92 0.22 12.88
C ASP A 142 -9.91 0.24 14.02
N GLU A 143 -9.47 -0.94 14.49
CA GLU A 143 -8.45 -1.07 15.53
C GLU A 143 -7.13 -0.36 15.16
N LYS A 144 -6.70 -0.46 13.90
CA LYS A 144 -5.47 0.17 13.42
C LYS A 144 -5.64 1.66 13.15
N ILE A 145 -6.85 2.08 12.81
CA ILE A 145 -7.20 3.50 12.71
C ILE A 145 -7.15 4.15 14.09
N ASP A 146 -7.76 3.52 15.11
CA ASP A 146 -7.71 4.00 16.49
C ASP A 146 -6.27 4.14 16.99
N LEU A 147 -5.46 3.11 16.75
CA LEU A 147 -4.04 3.14 17.10
C LEU A 147 -3.30 4.29 16.40
N ALA A 148 -3.53 4.50 15.10
CA ALA A 148 -2.86 5.54 14.34
C ALA A 148 -3.27 6.95 14.79
N LEU A 149 -4.55 7.15 15.11
CA LEU A 149 -5.07 8.41 15.67
C LEU A 149 -4.49 8.70 17.06
N ASP A 150 -4.45 7.71 17.97
CA ASP A 150 -3.88 7.86 19.31
C ASP A 150 -2.39 8.22 19.25
N ILE A 151 -1.61 7.52 18.42
CA ILE A 151 -0.20 7.80 18.21
C ILE A 151 0.00 9.22 17.64
N ALA A 152 -0.76 9.59 16.59
CA ALA A 152 -0.64 10.91 15.98
C ALA A 152 -0.91 12.03 17.00
N ARG A 153 -1.93 11.90 17.84
CA ARG A 153 -2.26 12.89 18.87
C ARG A 153 -1.18 13.01 19.94
N ARG A 154 -0.60 11.90 20.37
CA ARG A 154 0.53 11.90 21.33
C ARG A 154 1.75 12.55 20.72
N GLU A 155 2.10 12.21 19.47
CA GLU A 155 3.25 12.82 18.78
C GLU A 155 3.07 14.31 18.60
N ARG A 156 1.85 14.81 18.29
CA ARG A 156 1.57 16.22 18.07
C ARG A 156 1.86 17.09 19.29
N GLN A 157 1.77 16.58 20.51
CA GLN A 157 2.12 17.30 21.73
C GLN A 157 3.60 17.69 21.79
N PHE A 158 4.47 16.97 21.06
CA PHE A 158 5.90 17.21 21.04
C PHE A 158 6.39 17.92 19.77
N ILE A 159 5.68 17.75 18.66
CA ILE A 159 6.09 18.29 17.35
C ILE A 159 5.34 19.57 16.98
N TYR A 160 4.27 19.94 17.71
CA TYR A 160 3.49 21.15 17.49
C TYR A 160 3.47 22.04 18.75
N PRO A 161 3.45 23.39 18.59
CA PRO A 161 3.59 24.09 17.32
C PRO A 161 4.98 23.85 16.69
N ILE A 162 5.04 23.89 15.36
CA ILE A 162 6.32 23.78 14.65
C ILE A 162 7.15 25.03 14.99
N ASP A 163 8.33 24.82 15.55
CA ASP A 163 9.32 25.86 15.82
C ASP A 163 10.38 25.83 14.71
N GLU A 164 10.31 26.80 13.81
CA GLU A 164 11.23 26.91 12.65
C GLU A 164 12.70 27.14 13.08
N ASN A 165 12.94 27.54 14.31
CA ASN A 165 14.28 27.74 14.86
C ASN A 165 14.87 26.45 15.44
N LYS A 166 14.10 25.36 15.52
CA LYS A 166 14.56 24.06 15.99
C LYS A 166 14.90 23.13 14.83
N VAL A 167 16.05 22.52 14.92
CA VAL A 167 16.50 21.50 13.99
C VAL A 167 16.72 20.17 14.73
N SER A 168 16.41 19.07 14.08
CA SER A 168 16.73 17.74 14.58
C SER A 168 17.97 17.22 13.86
N LEU A 169 18.98 16.82 14.62
CA LEU A 169 20.18 16.20 14.10
C LEU A 169 20.14 14.70 14.38
N TYR A 170 20.14 13.90 13.31
CA TYR A 170 20.24 12.45 13.40
C TYR A 170 21.64 11.98 12.96
N VAL A 171 22.40 11.43 13.90
CA VAL A 171 23.73 10.85 13.62
C VAL A 171 23.61 9.34 13.58
N SER A 172 23.98 8.74 12.44
CA SER A 172 23.91 7.31 12.24
C SER A 172 25.29 6.73 11.89
N ILE A 173 25.62 5.60 12.50
CA ILE A 173 26.79 4.79 12.17
C ILE A 173 26.28 3.57 11.38
N PRO A 174 26.41 3.55 10.03
CA PRO A 174 25.79 2.53 9.17
C PRO A 174 26.63 1.26 9.06
N PHE A 175 27.29 0.84 10.14
CA PHE A 175 28.09 -0.39 10.21
C PHE A 175 27.55 -1.34 11.25
N CYS A 176 27.25 -2.57 10.85
CA CYS A 176 26.76 -3.62 11.73
C CYS A 176 27.54 -4.91 11.53
N PRO A 177 27.87 -5.63 12.63
CA PRO A 177 28.52 -6.95 12.52
C PRO A 177 27.63 -7.97 11.80
N THR A 178 26.30 -7.87 12.01
CA THR A 178 25.28 -8.72 11.38
C THR A 178 24.09 -7.86 10.99
N ARG A 179 23.29 -8.34 10.02
CA ARG A 179 22.05 -7.68 9.62
C ARG A 179 20.86 -8.36 10.28
N CYS A 180 20.12 -7.62 11.11
CA CYS A 180 18.86 -8.11 11.67
C CYS A 180 17.84 -8.39 10.56
N TYR A 181 17.08 -9.46 10.70
CA TYR A 181 16.09 -9.89 9.70
C TYR A 181 15.07 -8.81 9.33
N TYR A 182 14.68 -7.98 10.29
CA TYR A 182 13.71 -6.90 10.15
C TYR A 182 14.34 -5.54 9.80
N CYS A 183 15.66 -5.44 9.64
CA CYS A 183 16.36 -4.16 9.52
C CYS A 183 16.21 -3.58 8.11
N SER A 184 15.64 -2.36 8.03
CA SER A 184 15.52 -1.56 6.83
C SER A 184 16.60 -0.47 6.69
N PHE A 185 17.47 -0.31 7.71
CA PHE A 185 18.54 0.69 7.66
C PHE A 185 19.66 0.28 6.68
N PRO A 186 20.30 1.26 6.03
CA PRO A 186 21.55 1.01 5.35
C PRO A 186 22.56 0.40 6.33
N ALA A 187 23.06 -0.79 6.03
CA ALA A 187 24.02 -1.46 6.87
C ALA A 187 25.18 -1.98 6.03
N ASN A 188 26.39 -1.52 6.34
CA ASN A 188 27.62 -2.01 5.78
C ASN A 188 28.23 -3.05 6.71
N SER A 189 28.78 -4.14 6.16
CA SER A 189 29.47 -5.13 6.97
C SER A 189 30.80 -4.55 7.47
N LEU A 190 31.09 -4.80 8.74
CA LEU A 190 32.47 -4.65 9.25
C LEU A 190 33.31 -5.77 8.63
N LYS A 191 34.22 -5.43 7.75
CA LYS A 191 35.26 -6.33 7.23
C LYS A 191 36.45 -6.32 8.16
#